data_910d8c3829dd1a187834cf368e40f58f
#
_entry.id   910d8c3829dd1a187834cf368e40f58f
#
_cell.length_a   1.000
_cell.length_b   1.000
_cell.length_c   1.000
_cell.angle_alpha   90.00
_cell.angle_beta   90.00
_cell.angle_gamma   90.00
#
_symmetry.space_group_name_H-M   'P 1'
#
loop_
_entity.id
_entity.type
_entity.pdbx_description
1 polymer ?
#
loop_
_entity_poly.entity_id
_entity_poly.type
_entity_poly.pdbx_seq_one_letter_code
_entity_poly.pdbx_strand_id
1 'polypeptide(L)'
;MKRLLDQIALCILSAINVGTLNNVDELQNLCDLSVRALDQIIDYQDYPVKAAEVSTKARRSLGIGYIGLAHYLAKNNVKYSDPKAWELVDRLSEAFQYHLLRASCKLAEEKGKCEGFERTKYADGLLPIDHYKKEIDEIVVHKQRMAWESLRKDIAKYGLRHSTLSA
;
A
#
# COMPACT_ATOMS: atom_id res chain seq x y z
N MET A 1 24.28 -14.02 -16.63
CA MET A 1 23.48 -14.39 -15.44
C MET A 1 23.98 -13.53 -14.27
N LYS A 2 23.38 -12.34 -14.00
CA LYS A 2 23.72 -11.51 -12.82
C LYS A 2 23.32 -12.30 -11.57
N ARG A 3 24.29 -12.56 -10.69
CA ARG A 3 24.08 -13.33 -9.46
C ARG A 3 23.02 -12.67 -8.60
N LEU A 4 21.98 -13.44 -8.23
CA LEU A 4 20.97 -13.05 -7.22
C LEU A 4 21.58 -12.76 -5.82
N LEU A 5 22.85 -13.09 -5.63
CA LEU A 5 23.57 -13.06 -4.34
C LEU A 5 24.03 -11.64 -3.91
N ASP A 6 23.90 -10.64 -4.79
CA ASP A 6 24.44 -9.29 -4.50
C ASP A 6 23.30 -8.24 -4.37
N GLN A 7 22.10 -8.64 -3.94
CA GLN A 7 20.96 -7.71 -3.73
C GLN A 7 20.63 -7.61 -2.26
N ILE A 8 20.71 -6.40 -1.71
CA ILE A 8 20.22 -6.08 -0.36
C ILE A 8 18.86 -5.41 -0.51
N ALA A 9 17.82 -6.08 -0.03
CA ALA A 9 16.47 -5.53 -0.04
C ALA A 9 16.32 -4.47 1.06
N LEU A 10 15.95 -3.26 0.67
CA LEU A 10 15.57 -2.18 1.58
C LEU A 10 14.13 -1.76 1.30
N CYS A 11 13.49 -1.20 2.32
CA CYS A 11 12.16 -0.64 2.25
C CYS A 11 12.17 0.76 2.88
N ILE A 12 11.57 1.74 2.22
CA ILE A 12 11.40 3.07 2.76
C ILE A 12 10.07 3.12 3.52
N LEU A 13 10.12 3.58 4.76
CA LEU A 13 9.01 3.47 5.69
C LEU A 13 8.31 4.82 5.95
N SER A 14 7.00 4.76 6.15
CA SER A 14 6.16 5.87 6.61
C SER A 14 4.94 5.35 7.35
N ALA A 15 4.24 6.22 8.06
CA ALA A 15 2.97 5.90 8.67
C ALA A 15 2.01 7.09 8.60
N ILE A 16 0.74 6.83 8.27
CA ILE A 16 -0.35 7.81 8.28
C ILE A 16 -1.04 7.76 9.65
N ASN A 17 -1.17 8.91 10.32
CA ASN A 17 -1.90 8.98 11.59
C ASN A 17 -3.41 9.02 11.35
N VAL A 18 -4.05 7.86 11.40
CA VAL A 18 -5.50 7.76 11.19
C VAL A 18 -6.33 8.31 12.35
N GLY A 19 -5.73 8.49 13.54
CA GLY A 19 -6.39 9.13 14.68
C GLY A 19 -6.79 10.59 14.41
N THR A 20 -6.12 11.27 13.49
CA THR A 20 -6.42 12.67 13.12
C THR A 20 -7.49 12.79 12.02
N LEU A 21 -7.84 11.70 11.33
CA LEU A 21 -8.83 11.74 10.25
C LEU A 21 -10.21 12.16 10.75
N ASN A 22 -10.87 13.04 10.04
CA ASN A 22 -12.29 13.34 10.24
C ASN A 22 -13.16 12.46 9.34
N ASN A 23 -12.65 12.08 8.17
CA ASN A 23 -13.33 11.20 7.22
C ASN A 23 -12.29 10.24 6.59
N VAL A 24 -12.70 9.00 6.32
CA VAL A 24 -11.89 7.98 5.61
C VAL A 24 -11.50 8.46 4.20
N ASP A 25 -12.28 9.32 3.58
CA ASP A 25 -12.02 9.86 2.24
C ASP A 25 -10.73 10.71 2.18
N GLU A 26 -10.27 11.25 3.32
CA GLU A 26 -8.99 11.97 3.42
C GLU A 26 -7.78 11.06 3.12
N LEU A 27 -7.94 9.74 3.28
CA LEU A 27 -6.89 8.76 2.96
C LEU A 27 -6.44 8.84 1.50
N GLN A 28 -7.31 9.20 0.58
CA GLN A 28 -6.94 9.34 -0.83
C GLN A 28 -5.74 10.29 -1.01
N ASN A 29 -5.84 11.48 -0.43
CA ASN A 29 -4.80 12.50 -0.56
C ASN A 29 -3.56 12.16 0.27
N LEU A 30 -3.74 11.62 1.48
CA LEU A 30 -2.64 11.25 2.35
C LEU A 30 -1.82 10.08 1.78
N CYS A 31 -2.47 9.09 1.19
CA CYS A 31 -1.79 7.98 0.50
C CYS A 31 -1.04 8.48 -0.74
N ASP A 32 -1.65 9.33 -1.57
CA ASP A 32 -0.99 9.91 -2.75
C ASP A 32 0.25 10.70 -2.34
N LEU A 33 0.14 11.56 -1.34
CA LEU A 33 1.26 12.34 -0.81
C LEU A 33 2.37 11.44 -0.24
N SER A 34 2.02 10.44 0.58
CA SER A 34 2.98 9.53 1.19
C SER A 34 3.74 8.72 0.14
N VAL A 35 3.04 8.15 -0.84
CA VAL A 35 3.65 7.37 -1.92
C VAL A 35 4.59 8.25 -2.75
N ARG A 36 4.18 9.47 -3.10
CA ARG A 36 5.02 10.41 -3.88
C ARG A 36 6.24 10.86 -3.11
N ALA A 37 6.09 11.18 -1.83
CA ALA A 37 7.21 11.60 -0.98
C ALA A 37 8.26 10.49 -0.86
N LEU A 38 7.82 9.25 -0.57
CA LEU A 38 8.74 8.13 -0.43
C LEU A 38 9.36 7.70 -1.77
N ASP A 39 8.65 7.82 -2.89
CA ASP A 39 9.21 7.60 -4.23
C ASP A 39 10.39 8.54 -4.50
N GLN A 40 10.29 9.82 -4.10
CA GLN A 40 11.38 10.78 -4.23
C GLN A 40 12.57 10.43 -3.30
N ILE A 41 12.30 9.99 -2.07
CA ILE A 41 13.36 9.60 -1.13
C ILE A 41 14.21 8.45 -1.69
N ILE A 42 13.60 7.47 -2.39
CA ILE A 42 14.33 6.39 -3.06
C ILE A 42 15.41 6.93 -4.01
N ASP A 43 15.12 7.99 -4.73
CA ASP A 43 16.03 8.56 -5.71
C ASP A 43 17.04 9.54 -5.09
N TYR A 44 16.66 10.22 -4.00
CA TYR A 44 17.44 11.29 -3.35
C TYR A 44 18.44 10.79 -2.30
N GLN A 45 18.14 9.70 -1.59
CA GLN A 45 18.98 9.22 -0.50
C GLN A 45 20.31 8.63 -0.98
N ASP A 46 21.33 8.76 -0.14
CA ASP A 46 22.60 8.06 -0.32
C ASP A 46 22.50 6.60 0.15
N TYR A 47 23.10 5.70 -0.63
CA TYR A 47 23.14 4.29 -0.31
C TYR A 47 24.53 3.88 0.16
N PRO A 48 24.68 3.21 1.33
CA PRO A 48 25.98 2.84 1.86
C PRO A 48 26.73 1.81 1.01
N VAL A 49 26.00 1.00 0.24
CA VAL A 49 26.54 -0.04 -0.64
C VAL A 49 25.76 -0.13 -1.95
N LYS A 50 26.46 -0.41 -3.04
CA LYS A 50 25.88 -0.47 -4.38
C LYS A 50 24.77 -1.53 -4.53
N ALA A 51 24.91 -2.67 -3.83
CA ALA A 51 23.92 -3.74 -3.84
C ALA A 51 22.54 -3.28 -3.30
N ALA A 52 22.54 -2.42 -2.27
CA ALA A 52 21.33 -1.82 -1.72
C ALA A 52 20.70 -0.81 -2.70
N GLU A 53 21.51 0.06 -3.30
CA GLU A 53 21.03 1.03 -4.29
C GLU A 53 20.35 0.33 -5.48
N VAL A 54 21.02 -0.62 -6.10
CA VAL A 54 20.52 -1.34 -7.28
C VAL A 54 19.21 -2.06 -6.96
N SER A 55 19.16 -2.78 -5.84
CA SER A 55 17.95 -3.51 -5.43
C SER A 55 16.79 -2.56 -5.12
N THR A 56 17.06 -1.49 -4.37
CA THR A 56 16.02 -0.54 -3.95
C THR A 56 15.45 0.23 -5.15
N LYS A 57 16.28 0.72 -6.04
CA LYS A 57 15.83 1.45 -7.24
C LYS A 57 15.07 0.54 -8.23
N ALA A 58 15.46 -0.73 -8.36
CA ALA A 58 14.78 -1.68 -9.23
C ALA A 58 13.40 -2.10 -8.70
N ARG A 59 13.25 -2.23 -7.39
CA ARG A 59 12.01 -2.70 -6.75
C ARG A 59 11.11 -1.57 -6.26
N ARG A 60 11.71 -0.46 -5.81
CA ARG A 60 11.04 0.69 -5.21
C ARG A 60 10.09 0.28 -4.08
N SER A 61 10.57 -0.56 -3.17
CA SER A 61 9.75 -1.11 -2.08
C SER A 61 9.45 -0.06 -1.02
N LEU A 62 8.18 0.12 -0.71
CA LEU A 62 7.67 0.98 0.35
C LEU A 62 7.00 0.14 1.44
N GLY A 63 7.05 0.65 2.68
CA GLY A 63 6.31 0.12 3.81
C GLY A 63 5.52 1.25 4.47
N ILE A 64 4.33 1.54 3.95
CA ILE A 64 3.45 2.56 4.50
C ILE A 64 2.42 1.88 5.40
N GLY A 65 2.46 2.19 6.68
CA GLY A 65 1.50 1.72 7.68
C GLY A 65 0.55 2.83 8.13
N TYR A 66 -0.26 2.53 9.14
CA TYR A 66 -1.00 3.56 9.84
C TYR A 66 -0.81 3.44 11.36
N ILE A 67 -0.87 4.57 12.05
CA ILE A 67 -0.79 4.71 13.50
C ILE A 67 -2.03 5.43 14.03
N GLY A 68 -2.24 5.39 15.33
CA GLY A 68 -3.36 6.10 15.95
C GLY A 68 -4.70 5.38 15.86
N LEU A 69 -4.73 4.05 15.60
CA LEU A 69 -5.97 3.26 15.52
C LEU A 69 -6.80 3.34 16.81
N ALA A 70 -6.16 3.29 17.98
CA ALA A 70 -6.86 3.44 19.25
C ALA A 70 -7.60 4.78 19.36
N HIS A 71 -6.96 5.86 18.93
CA HIS A 71 -7.59 7.19 18.91
C HIS A 71 -8.73 7.25 17.87
N TYR A 72 -8.53 6.66 16.68
CA TYR A 72 -9.58 6.56 15.66
C TYR A 72 -10.84 5.87 16.18
N LEU A 73 -10.68 4.72 16.86
CA LEU A 73 -11.80 3.99 17.48
C LEU A 73 -12.45 4.79 18.61
N ALA A 74 -11.64 5.43 19.48
CA ALA A 74 -12.15 6.27 20.56
C ALA A 74 -12.99 7.47 20.06
N LYS A 75 -12.54 8.15 19.00
CA LYS A 75 -13.31 9.22 18.31
C LYS A 75 -14.67 8.73 17.81
N ASN A 76 -14.76 7.48 17.41
CA ASN A 76 -16.01 6.86 16.96
C ASN A 76 -16.82 6.24 18.12
N ASN A 77 -16.41 6.44 19.38
CA ASN A 77 -17.02 5.85 20.58
C ASN A 77 -17.12 4.32 20.52
N VAL A 78 -16.06 3.66 20.05
CA VAL A 78 -16.01 2.22 19.84
C VAL A 78 -14.78 1.65 20.55
N LYS A 79 -14.96 0.51 21.26
CA LYS A 79 -13.88 -0.25 21.90
C LYS A 79 -13.36 -1.30 20.92
N TYR A 80 -12.11 -1.76 21.10
CA TYR A 80 -11.51 -2.83 20.30
C TYR A 80 -12.34 -4.14 20.28
N SER A 81 -13.01 -4.44 21.41
CA SER A 81 -13.84 -5.64 21.56
C SER A 81 -15.21 -5.55 20.89
N ASP A 82 -15.60 -4.37 20.43
CA ASP A 82 -16.93 -4.18 19.86
C ASP A 82 -16.97 -4.66 18.40
N PRO A 83 -17.99 -5.39 17.98
CA PRO A 83 -18.16 -5.79 16.57
C PRO A 83 -18.10 -4.61 15.58
N LYS A 84 -18.59 -3.44 16.01
CA LYS A 84 -18.50 -2.20 15.22
C LYS A 84 -17.05 -1.75 14.96
N ALA A 85 -16.09 -2.10 15.86
CA ALA A 85 -14.68 -1.82 15.63
C ALA A 85 -14.15 -2.60 14.43
N TRP A 86 -14.56 -3.85 14.27
CA TRP A 86 -14.13 -4.70 13.17
C TRP A 86 -14.59 -4.14 11.82
N GLU A 87 -15.85 -3.68 11.75
CA GLU A 87 -16.39 -3.02 10.55
C GLU A 87 -15.65 -1.72 10.21
N LEU A 88 -15.34 -0.89 11.22
CA LEU A 88 -14.59 0.35 11.03
C LEU A 88 -13.16 0.08 10.56
N VAL A 89 -12.49 -0.93 11.13
CA VAL A 89 -11.13 -1.32 10.75
C VAL A 89 -11.11 -1.93 9.36
N ASP A 90 -12.07 -2.79 9.02
CA ASP A 90 -12.22 -3.37 7.68
C ASP A 90 -12.35 -2.26 6.62
N ARG A 91 -13.27 -1.32 6.84
CA ARG A 91 -13.45 -0.16 5.95
C ARG A 91 -12.19 0.71 5.83
N LEU A 92 -11.54 0.99 6.95
CA LEU A 92 -10.31 1.79 6.98
C LEU A 92 -9.18 1.10 6.21
N SER A 93 -8.99 -0.19 6.47
CA SER A 93 -7.90 -0.98 5.86
C SER A 93 -8.12 -1.19 4.36
N GLU A 94 -9.36 -1.44 3.94
CA GLU A 94 -9.71 -1.54 2.52
C GLU A 94 -9.40 -0.23 1.79
N ALA A 95 -9.87 0.92 2.31
CA ALA A 95 -9.62 2.22 1.71
C ALA A 95 -8.12 2.55 1.67
N PHE A 96 -7.40 2.29 2.76
CA PHE A 96 -5.97 2.50 2.86
C PHE A 96 -5.20 1.71 1.79
N GLN A 97 -5.44 0.41 1.69
CA GLN A 97 -4.78 -0.46 0.72
C GLN A 97 -5.11 -0.07 -0.72
N TYR A 98 -6.38 0.23 -0.99
CA TYR A 98 -6.83 0.68 -2.30
C TYR A 98 -6.14 1.99 -2.74
N HIS A 99 -6.11 2.99 -1.86
CA HIS A 99 -5.52 4.30 -2.21
C HIS A 99 -4.00 4.24 -2.37
N LEU A 100 -3.30 3.39 -1.62
CA LEU A 100 -1.86 3.16 -1.83
C LEU A 100 -1.58 2.56 -3.21
N LEU A 101 -2.31 1.52 -3.61
CA LEU A 101 -2.16 0.89 -4.93
C LEU A 101 -2.52 1.86 -6.06
N ARG A 102 -3.62 2.61 -5.90
CA ARG A 102 -4.03 3.63 -6.85
C ARG A 102 -2.97 4.72 -7.03
N ALA A 103 -2.39 5.21 -5.94
CA ALA A 103 -1.31 6.21 -5.98
C ALA A 103 -0.07 5.68 -6.70
N SER A 104 0.31 4.43 -6.42
CA SER A 104 1.43 3.77 -7.11
C SER A 104 1.17 3.54 -8.59
N CYS A 105 -0.05 3.16 -8.97
CA CYS A 105 -0.46 2.99 -10.36
C CYS A 105 -0.42 4.33 -11.12
N LYS A 106 -0.91 5.40 -10.51
CA LYS A 106 -0.86 6.76 -11.07
C LYS A 106 0.59 7.23 -11.27
N LEU A 107 1.47 6.96 -10.31
CA LEU A 107 2.90 7.24 -10.49
C LEU A 107 3.55 6.37 -11.57
N ALA A 108 3.10 5.14 -11.77
CA ALA A 108 3.57 4.31 -12.87
C ALA A 108 3.14 4.86 -14.23
N GLU A 109 1.94 5.40 -14.36
CA GLU A 109 1.49 6.12 -15.56
C GLU A 109 2.35 7.36 -15.84
N GLU A 110 2.74 8.11 -14.80
CA GLU A 110 3.54 9.34 -14.92
C GLU A 110 5.04 9.08 -15.18
N LYS A 111 5.62 8.07 -14.52
CA LYS A 111 7.08 7.86 -14.43
C LYS A 111 7.55 6.47 -14.89
N GLY A 112 6.64 5.60 -15.26
CA GLY A 112 6.91 4.20 -15.59
C GLY A 112 6.85 3.28 -14.36
N LYS A 113 6.51 2.01 -14.60
CA LYS A 113 6.49 0.94 -13.58
C LYS A 113 7.91 0.61 -13.10
N CYS A 114 8.05 0.02 -11.90
CA CYS A 114 9.36 -0.45 -11.43
C CYS A 114 9.86 -1.65 -12.26
N GLU A 115 11.18 -1.80 -12.36
CA GLU A 115 11.81 -2.93 -13.09
C GLU A 115 11.39 -4.30 -12.52
N GLY A 116 11.08 -4.35 -11.20
CA GLY A 116 10.65 -5.55 -10.52
C GLY A 116 9.20 -5.93 -10.72
N PHE A 117 8.39 -5.12 -11.41
CA PHE A 117 6.93 -5.29 -11.52
C PHE A 117 6.54 -6.68 -12.05
N GLU A 118 7.16 -7.13 -13.15
CA GLU A 118 6.83 -8.41 -13.79
C GLU A 118 7.07 -9.67 -12.90
N ARG A 119 7.72 -9.48 -11.75
CA ARG A 119 7.97 -10.53 -10.76
C ARG A 119 7.06 -10.43 -9.54
N THR A 120 6.05 -9.58 -9.60
CA THR A 120 5.05 -9.40 -8.55
C THR A 120 3.75 -10.10 -8.90
N LYS A 121 2.97 -10.46 -7.89
CA LYS A 121 1.61 -10.98 -8.10
C LYS A 121 0.67 -9.98 -8.78
N TYR A 122 1.00 -8.69 -8.71
CA TYR A 122 0.25 -7.65 -9.40
C TYR A 122 0.33 -7.77 -10.92
N ALA A 123 1.46 -8.26 -11.46
CA ALA A 123 1.60 -8.54 -12.88
C ALA A 123 0.69 -9.70 -13.34
N ASP A 124 0.43 -10.64 -12.43
CA ASP A 124 -0.52 -11.74 -12.64
C ASP A 124 -2.00 -11.31 -12.43
N GLY A 125 -2.24 -10.03 -12.16
CA GLY A 125 -3.55 -9.48 -11.90
C GLY A 125 -4.10 -9.77 -10.50
N LEU A 126 -3.28 -10.28 -9.59
CA LEU A 126 -3.68 -10.60 -8.21
C LEU A 126 -3.47 -9.41 -7.29
N LEU A 127 -4.54 -8.97 -6.64
CA LEU A 127 -4.54 -7.87 -5.67
C LEU A 127 -4.70 -8.41 -4.23
N PRO A 128 -4.34 -7.64 -3.20
CA PRO A 128 -4.50 -8.07 -1.81
C PRO A 128 -5.92 -8.53 -1.47
N ILE A 129 -6.94 -7.92 -2.06
CA ILE A 129 -8.35 -8.28 -1.87
C ILE A 129 -8.68 -9.70 -2.34
N ASP A 130 -7.88 -10.30 -3.22
CA ASP A 130 -8.08 -11.65 -3.72
C ASP A 130 -7.55 -12.73 -2.76
N HIS A 131 -6.80 -12.32 -1.73
CA HIS A 131 -6.08 -13.20 -0.81
C HIS A 131 -6.53 -13.09 0.65
N TYR A 132 -7.66 -12.43 0.94
CA TYR A 132 -8.15 -12.37 2.31
C TYR A 132 -8.66 -13.75 2.78
N LYS A 133 -8.63 -13.97 4.09
CA LYS A 133 -9.12 -15.21 4.69
C LYS A 133 -10.64 -15.19 4.72
N LYS A 134 -11.28 -16.11 4.02
CA LYS A 134 -12.75 -16.19 3.90
C LYS A 134 -13.46 -16.43 5.23
N GLU A 135 -12.78 -17.01 6.21
CA GLU A 135 -13.30 -17.20 7.57
C GLU A 135 -13.63 -15.88 8.26
N ILE A 136 -13.07 -14.76 7.79
CA ILE A 136 -13.42 -13.42 8.27
C ILE A 136 -14.88 -13.07 7.97
N ASP A 137 -15.46 -13.61 6.88
CA ASP A 137 -16.85 -13.38 6.51
C ASP A 137 -17.85 -13.93 7.54
N GLU A 138 -17.44 -14.86 8.40
CA GLU A 138 -18.23 -15.37 9.52
C GLU A 138 -18.30 -14.36 10.68
N ILE A 139 -17.34 -13.45 10.76
CA ILE A 139 -17.17 -12.50 11.87
C ILE A 139 -17.63 -11.10 11.46
N VAL A 140 -17.30 -10.70 10.25
CA VAL A 140 -17.62 -9.36 9.70
C VAL A 140 -18.25 -9.55 8.32
N VAL A 141 -19.38 -8.89 8.09
CA VAL A 141 -19.94 -8.82 6.74
C VAL A 141 -19.05 -7.91 5.88
N HIS A 142 -18.02 -8.52 5.28
CA HIS A 142 -17.13 -7.81 4.39
C HIS A 142 -17.89 -7.36 3.13
N LYS A 143 -17.87 -6.05 2.88
CA LYS A 143 -18.43 -5.46 1.66
C LYS A 143 -17.30 -4.73 0.94
N GLN A 144 -17.00 -5.13 -0.28
CA GLN A 144 -16.12 -4.35 -1.13
C GLN A 144 -16.76 -2.97 -1.39
N ARG A 145 -16.07 -1.91 -0.97
CA ARG A 145 -16.55 -0.53 -1.06
C ARG A 145 -15.80 0.26 -2.12
N MET A 146 -14.60 -0.23 -2.51
CA MET A 146 -13.72 0.42 -3.47
C MET A 146 -13.85 -0.20 -4.88
N ALA A 147 -13.48 0.57 -5.89
CA ALA A 147 -13.59 0.17 -7.30
C ALA A 147 -12.40 -0.73 -7.73
N TRP A 148 -12.22 -1.87 -7.07
CA TRP A 148 -11.09 -2.78 -7.26
C TRP A 148 -10.91 -3.25 -8.70
N GLU A 149 -12.01 -3.55 -9.41
CA GLU A 149 -11.93 -4.02 -10.80
C GLU A 149 -11.47 -2.93 -11.77
N SER A 150 -11.82 -1.67 -11.52
CA SER A 150 -11.27 -0.53 -12.27
C SER A 150 -9.77 -0.40 -12.04
N LEU A 151 -9.34 -0.44 -10.77
CA LEU A 151 -7.93 -0.38 -10.41
C LEU A 151 -7.13 -1.55 -11.00
N ARG A 152 -7.68 -2.77 -11.03
CA ARG A 152 -7.07 -3.94 -11.66
C ARG A 152 -6.78 -3.70 -13.15
N LYS A 153 -7.72 -3.11 -13.88
CA LYS A 153 -7.54 -2.74 -15.29
C LYS A 153 -6.45 -1.69 -15.48
N ASP A 154 -6.42 -0.68 -14.60
CA ASP A 154 -5.40 0.37 -14.65
C ASP A 154 -4.01 -0.21 -14.34
N ILE A 155 -3.90 -1.11 -13.35
CA ILE A 155 -2.63 -1.80 -13.02
C ILE A 155 -2.19 -2.71 -14.18
N ALA A 156 -3.09 -3.42 -14.84
CA ALA A 156 -2.76 -4.21 -16.02
C ALA A 156 -2.23 -3.35 -17.17
N LYS A 157 -2.72 -2.12 -17.30
CA LYS A 157 -2.32 -1.18 -18.35
C LYS A 157 -1.01 -0.46 -18.04
N TYR A 158 -0.85 0.07 -16.83
CA TYR A 158 0.26 0.96 -16.46
C TYR A 158 1.31 0.30 -15.56
N GLY A 159 0.96 -0.82 -14.90
CA GLY A 159 1.76 -1.45 -13.85
C GLY A 159 1.69 -0.69 -12.52
N LEU A 160 2.65 -1.01 -11.64
CA LEU A 160 2.87 -0.28 -10.39
C LEU A 160 4.29 0.29 -10.34
N ARG A 161 4.43 1.50 -9.80
CA ARG A 161 5.72 2.14 -9.53
C ARG A 161 6.50 1.45 -8.43
N HIS A 162 5.83 0.72 -7.55
CA HIS A 162 6.39 0.09 -6.35
C HIS A 162 6.03 -1.39 -6.30
N SER A 163 7.00 -2.24 -5.97
CA SER A 163 6.78 -3.70 -5.86
C SER A 163 6.04 -4.11 -4.59
N THR A 164 6.13 -3.29 -3.54
CA THR A 164 5.39 -3.41 -2.27
C THR A 164 5.05 -2.01 -1.76
N LEU A 165 3.96 -1.86 -1.02
CA LEU A 165 3.43 -0.56 -0.59
C LEU A 165 3.06 -0.51 0.88
N SER A 166 2.34 -1.50 1.39
CA SER A 166 1.84 -1.52 2.77
C SER A 166 2.73 -2.34 3.70
N ALA A 167 2.81 -1.89 4.93
CA ALA A 167 3.47 -2.58 6.04
C ALA A 167 2.44 -3.09 7.04
#